data_3963d9750c65119d74583d871a91311d
#
_entry.id   3963d9750c65119d74583d871a91311d
#
_cell.length_a   1.000
_cell.length_b   1.000
_cell.length_c   1.000
_cell.angle_alpha   90.00
_cell.angle_beta   90.00
_cell.angle_gamma   90.00
#
_symmetry.space_group_name_H-M   'P 1'
#
loop_
_entity.id
_entity.type
_entity.pdbx_description
1 polymer ?
#
loop_
_entity_poly.entity_id
_entity_poly.type
_entity_poly.pdbx_seq_one_letter_code
_entity_poly.pdbx_strand_id
1 'polypeptide(L)'
;MAYIPNAERYTQMEYRRCGRSGLKLPLLSMGLWHNFGDTNSLEHMAQLCETAFDGGITHFDLANNYGPPAGAAERNFGKLLKTIFAGHRDELVISTKAGYDMWEGPYGEWGSRKYLLASLDQSLQRLGLDSVSYTHLTLPTIA
;
A
#
# COMPACT_ATOMS: atom_id res chain seq x y z
N MET A 1 4.14 18.21 16.10
CA MET A 1 3.95 19.13 14.94
C MET A 1 3.36 18.31 13.81
N ALA A 2 2.57 18.92 12.92
CA ALA A 2 2.11 18.23 11.72
C ALA A 2 3.32 17.98 10.81
N TYR A 3 3.38 16.82 10.13
CA TYR A 3 4.39 16.53 9.14
C TYR A 3 4.27 17.49 7.94
N ILE A 4 5.39 18.02 7.50
CA ILE A 4 5.48 18.86 6.30
C ILE A 4 6.50 18.21 5.38
N PRO A 5 6.07 17.67 4.22
CA PRO A 5 6.98 17.02 3.30
C PRO A 5 8.07 17.93 2.77
N ASN A 6 9.26 17.36 2.51
CA ASN A 6 10.35 18.08 1.87
C ASN A 6 9.91 18.65 0.51
N ALA A 7 10.06 19.96 0.33
CA ALA A 7 9.69 20.64 -0.91
C ALA A 7 10.49 20.15 -2.13
N GLU A 8 11.74 19.71 -1.91
CA GLU A 8 12.65 19.22 -2.95
C GLU A 8 12.56 17.69 -3.19
N ARG A 9 11.57 16.99 -2.60
CA ARG A 9 11.45 15.53 -2.64
C ARG A 9 11.46 14.92 -4.05
N TYR A 10 11.04 15.68 -5.06
CA TYR A 10 10.99 15.19 -6.45
C TYR A 10 12.24 15.48 -7.27
N THR A 11 13.23 16.18 -6.73
CA THR A 11 14.41 16.63 -7.49
C THR A 11 15.49 15.56 -7.62
N GLN A 12 15.55 14.61 -6.69
CA GLN A 12 16.59 13.58 -6.63
C GLN A 12 16.12 12.21 -7.10
N MET A 13 14.81 11.94 -7.11
CA MET A 13 14.26 10.67 -7.52
C MET A 13 14.03 10.64 -9.03
N GLU A 14 14.53 9.61 -9.68
CA GLU A 14 14.20 9.34 -11.07
C GLU A 14 12.83 8.64 -11.17
N TYR A 15 12.00 9.12 -12.09
CA TYR A 15 10.67 8.54 -12.37
C TYR A 15 10.62 8.01 -13.80
N ARG A 16 10.15 6.77 -13.98
CA ARG A 16 10.02 6.11 -15.27
C ARG A 16 8.58 5.79 -15.61
N ARG A 17 8.24 5.87 -16.90
CA ARG A 17 6.90 5.49 -17.35
C ARG A 17 6.66 3.99 -17.16
N CYS A 18 5.50 3.66 -16.60
CA CYS A 18 5.01 2.30 -16.45
C CYS A 18 4.26 1.88 -17.74
N GLY A 19 5.00 1.40 -18.71
CA GLY A 19 4.44 0.96 -19.99
C GLY A 19 3.59 2.04 -20.67
N ARG A 20 2.34 1.69 -21.01
CA ARG A 20 1.36 2.59 -21.66
C ARG A 20 0.29 3.12 -20.72
N SER A 21 0.41 2.90 -19.40
CA SER A 21 -0.61 3.26 -18.42
C SER A 21 -0.76 4.76 -18.18
N GLY A 22 0.20 5.56 -18.63
CA GLY A 22 0.29 6.99 -18.30
C GLY A 22 0.95 7.28 -16.95
N LEU A 23 1.08 6.29 -16.06
CA LEU A 23 1.75 6.45 -14.78
C LEU A 23 3.27 6.61 -14.95
N LYS A 24 3.85 7.39 -14.05
CA LYS A 24 5.29 7.39 -13.80
C LYS A 24 5.51 6.82 -12.39
N LEU A 25 6.39 5.85 -12.28
CA LEU A 25 6.77 5.26 -10.99
C LEU A 25 8.18 5.69 -10.62
N PRO A 26 8.46 5.90 -9.34
CA PRO A 26 9.82 6.13 -8.87
C PRO A 26 10.67 4.87 -9.08
N LEU A 27 11.99 5.01 -9.20
CA LEU A 27 12.89 3.86 -9.29
C LEU A 27 12.85 2.96 -8.07
N LEU A 28 12.53 3.52 -6.91
CA LEU A 28 12.35 2.80 -5.66
C LEU A 28 10.89 2.85 -5.23
N SER A 29 10.37 1.73 -4.77
CA SER A 29 9.04 1.61 -4.17
C SER A 29 9.18 1.15 -2.74
N MET A 30 8.29 1.60 -1.86
CA MET A 30 8.27 1.16 -0.48
C MET A 30 7.29 0.00 -0.30
N GLY A 31 7.82 -1.19 0.00
CA GLY A 31 7.03 -2.36 0.36
C GLY A 31 6.64 -2.33 1.84
N LEU A 32 5.36 -2.56 2.14
CA LEU A 32 4.83 -2.50 3.50
C LEU A 32 4.58 -3.89 4.10
N TRP A 33 5.34 -4.89 3.69
CA TRP A 33 5.22 -6.23 4.28
C TRP A 33 5.78 -6.27 5.70
N HIS A 34 7.02 -5.83 5.88
CA HIS A 34 7.67 -5.76 7.18
C HIS A 34 7.46 -4.41 7.85
N ASN A 35 7.46 -4.38 9.18
CA ASN A 35 7.33 -3.18 10.02
C ASN A 35 5.95 -2.51 10.01
N PHE A 36 4.95 -3.01 9.28
CA PHE A 36 3.62 -2.42 9.20
C PHE A 36 2.51 -3.27 9.85
N GLY A 37 2.89 -4.35 10.54
CA GLY A 37 1.98 -5.15 11.37
C GLY A 37 1.66 -4.49 12.71
N ASP A 38 0.69 -5.05 13.45
CA ASP A 38 0.25 -4.51 14.75
C ASP A 38 1.30 -4.67 15.89
N THR A 39 2.42 -5.34 15.61
CA THR A 39 3.56 -5.47 16.54
C THR A 39 4.49 -4.25 16.54
N ASN A 40 4.35 -3.35 15.58
CA ASN A 40 5.16 -2.15 15.44
C ASN A 40 4.35 -0.90 15.84
N SER A 41 5.03 0.13 16.33
CA SER A 41 4.35 1.38 16.67
C SER A 41 3.97 2.17 15.41
N LEU A 42 2.83 2.84 15.46
CA LEU A 42 2.39 3.70 14.36
C LEU A 42 3.36 4.87 14.11
N GLU A 43 4.03 5.35 15.16
CA GLU A 43 5.06 6.37 15.07
C GLU A 43 6.26 5.91 14.23
N HIS A 44 6.74 4.67 14.46
CA HIS A 44 7.82 4.10 13.65
C HIS A 44 7.42 3.95 12.18
N MET A 45 6.20 3.47 11.93
CA MET A 45 5.65 3.39 10.57
C MET A 45 5.57 4.77 9.89
N ALA A 46 5.15 5.79 10.66
CA ALA A 46 5.09 7.17 10.17
C ALA A 46 6.48 7.67 9.76
N GLN A 47 7.49 7.51 10.62
CA GLN A 47 8.87 7.91 10.33
C GLN A 47 9.44 7.24 9.09
N LEU A 48 9.16 5.94 8.88
CA LEU A 48 9.57 5.24 7.67
C LEU A 48 8.90 5.82 6.42
N CYS A 49 7.60 6.10 6.48
CA CYS A 49 6.83 6.69 5.38
C CYS A 49 7.24 8.12 5.07
N GLU A 50 7.46 8.95 6.10
CA GLU A 50 7.96 10.33 5.97
C GLU A 50 9.33 10.35 5.29
N THR A 51 10.26 9.52 5.76
CA THR A 51 11.60 9.40 5.17
C THR A 51 11.54 8.97 3.71
N ALA A 52 10.70 7.98 3.40
CA ALA A 52 10.53 7.49 2.04
C ALA A 52 9.95 8.59 1.13
N PHE A 53 8.92 9.28 1.58
CA PHE A 53 8.26 10.33 0.80
C PHE A 53 9.14 11.56 0.61
N ASP A 54 9.88 11.96 1.64
CA ASP A 54 10.88 13.04 1.56
C ASP A 54 12.04 12.72 0.60
N GLY A 55 12.34 11.43 0.40
CA GLY A 55 13.26 10.93 -0.62
C GLY A 55 12.65 10.76 -2.02
N GLY A 56 11.39 11.15 -2.22
CA GLY A 56 10.70 11.07 -3.51
C GLY A 56 10.06 9.71 -3.82
N ILE A 57 9.97 8.79 -2.86
CA ILE A 57 9.22 7.54 -3.05
C ILE A 57 7.73 7.84 -2.96
N THR A 58 7.04 7.74 -4.08
CA THR A 58 5.60 7.97 -4.19
C THR A 58 4.79 6.69 -4.30
N HIS A 59 5.44 5.54 -4.53
CA HIS A 59 4.77 4.24 -4.66
C HIS A 59 4.91 3.41 -3.38
N PHE A 60 3.76 3.07 -2.79
CA PHE A 60 3.62 2.24 -1.60
C PHE A 60 2.90 0.94 -1.96
N ASP A 61 3.57 -0.19 -1.72
CA ASP A 61 3.11 -1.50 -2.15
C ASP A 61 2.68 -2.37 -0.96
N LEU A 62 1.42 -2.77 -0.96
CA LEU A 62 0.77 -3.57 0.06
C LEU A 62 0.32 -4.93 -0.48
N ALA A 63 -0.30 -5.70 0.38
CA ALA A 63 -1.17 -6.83 0.07
C ALA A 63 -2.22 -6.99 1.16
N ASN A 64 -3.35 -7.61 0.81
CA ASN A 64 -4.45 -7.82 1.74
C ASN A 64 -4.05 -8.63 2.99
N ASN A 65 -3.06 -9.53 2.87
CA ASN A 65 -2.59 -10.39 3.96
C ASN A 65 -1.36 -9.85 4.71
N TYR A 66 -0.81 -8.69 4.34
CA TYR A 66 0.36 -8.15 5.04
C TYR A 66 0.05 -7.78 6.48
N GLY A 67 0.96 -8.15 7.39
CA GLY A 67 0.81 -7.99 8.83
C GLY A 67 2.07 -8.40 9.59
N PRO A 68 1.97 -9.11 10.73
CA PRO A 68 0.78 -9.73 11.37
C PRO A 68 -0.14 -8.73 12.11
N PRO A 69 -1.42 -9.09 12.33
CA PRO A 69 -2.19 -10.10 11.62
C PRO A 69 -2.52 -9.70 10.19
N ALA A 70 -3.05 -10.62 9.36
CA ALA A 70 -3.46 -10.32 7.99
C ALA A 70 -4.38 -9.08 7.93
N GLY A 71 -4.09 -8.17 6.99
CA GLY A 71 -4.79 -6.90 6.86
C GLY A 71 -4.27 -5.76 7.77
N ALA A 72 -3.35 -6.05 8.69
CA ALA A 72 -2.84 -5.02 9.60
C ALA A 72 -2.09 -3.91 8.86
N ALA A 73 -1.27 -4.26 7.88
CA ALA A 73 -0.51 -3.29 7.11
C ALA A 73 -1.44 -2.28 6.40
N GLU A 74 -2.52 -2.75 5.77
CA GLU A 74 -3.50 -1.88 5.12
C GLU A 74 -4.23 -0.99 6.14
N ARG A 75 -4.65 -1.53 7.29
CA ARG A 75 -5.27 -0.73 8.36
C ARG A 75 -4.33 0.35 8.89
N ASN A 76 -3.08 0.00 9.15
CA ASN A 76 -2.10 0.93 9.69
C ASN A 76 -1.71 1.99 8.66
N PHE A 77 -1.49 1.61 7.42
CA PHE A 77 -1.26 2.58 6.35
C PHE A 77 -2.47 3.49 6.11
N GLY A 78 -3.69 2.96 6.24
CA GLY A 78 -4.92 3.76 6.20
C GLY A 78 -4.98 4.86 7.28
N LYS A 79 -4.41 4.61 8.48
CA LYS A 79 -4.27 5.65 9.53
C LYS A 79 -3.24 6.70 9.09
N LEU A 80 -2.13 6.28 8.47
CA LEU A 80 -1.10 7.21 7.98
C LEU A 80 -1.61 8.08 6.82
N LEU A 81 -2.45 7.53 5.95
CA LEU A 81 -3.10 8.31 4.89
C LEU A 81 -3.96 9.45 5.43
N LYS A 82 -4.58 9.26 6.60
CA LYS A 82 -5.41 10.28 7.26
C LYS A 82 -4.62 11.26 8.13
N THR A 83 -3.36 10.98 8.40
CA THR A 83 -2.50 11.79 9.28
C THR A 83 -1.35 12.43 8.51
N ILE A 84 -0.24 11.73 8.33
CA ILE A 84 0.96 12.28 7.67
C ILE A 84 0.74 12.56 6.18
N PHE A 85 -0.10 11.79 5.51
CA PHE A 85 -0.42 11.97 4.09
C PHE A 85 -1.74 12.72 3.83
N ALA A 86 -2.32 13.33 4.86
CA ALA A 86 -3.51 14.15 4.68
C ALA A 86 -3.25 15.29 3.69
N GLY A 87 -4.03 15.33 2.59
CA GLY A 87 -3.83 16.30 1.50
C GLY A 87 -2.82 15.88 0.42
N HIS A 88 -2.12 14.74 0.59
CA HIS A 88 -1.12 14.24 -0.37
C HIS A 88 -1.57 13.00 -1.15
N ARG A 89 -2.85 12.61 -1.05
CA ARG A 89 -3.36 11.38 -1.70
C ARG A 89 -3.05 11.31 -3.19
N ASP A 90 -3.20 12.41 -3.90
CA ASP A 90 -3.01 12.47 -5.36
C ASP A 90 -1.53 12.42 -5.78
N GLU A 91 -0.61 12.60 -4.83
CA GLU A 91 0.82 12.42 -5.04
C GLU A 91 1.27 10.96 -4.88
N LEU A 92 0.39 10.08 -4.38
CA LEU A 92 0.71 8.70 -4.04
C LEU A 92 0.14 7.71 -5.06
N VAL A 93 0.96 6.74 -5.44
CA VAL A 93 0.55 5.50 -6.09
C VAL A 93 0.46 4.42 -5.02
N ILE A 94 -0.73 3.87 -4.81
CA ILE A 94 -0.97 2.82 -3.83
C ILE A 94 -1.36 1.56 -4.57
N SER A 95 -0.57 0.49 -4.38
CA SER A 95 -0.88 -0.83 -4.91
C SER A 95 -1.18 -1.81 -3.78
N THR A 96 -2.08 -2.73 -4.03
CA THR A 96 -2.34 -3.87 -3.15
C THR A 96 -2.54 -5.14 -3.97
N LYS A 97 -2.54 -6.28 -3.30
CA LYS A 97 -2.59 -7.61 -3.90
C LYS A 97 -3.61 -8.48 -3.17
N ALA A 98 -4.16 -9.45 -3.86
CA ALA A 98 -5.04 -10.47 -3.32
C ALA A 98 -4.54 -11.86 -3.76
N GLY A 99 -5.05 -12.94 -3.16
CA GLY A 99 -4.73 -14.31 -3.54
C GLY A 99 -4.45 -15.24 -2.36
N TYR A 100 -4.16 -14.69 -1.20
CA TYR A 100 -3.91 -15.45 0.02
C TYR A 100 -5.18 -15.65 0.84
N ASP A 101 -5.12 -16.61 1.77
CA ASP A 101 -6.20 -16.91 2.71
C ASP A 101 -6.50 -15.70 3.62
N MET A 102 -7.73 -15.21 3.56
CA MET A 102 -8.18 -14.02 4.29
C MET A 102 -9.39 -14.27 5.18
N TRP A 103 -10.17 -15.31 4.92
CA TRP A 103 -11.31 -15.71 5.75
C TRP A 103 -11.62 -17.19 5.58
N GLU A 104 -12.28 -17.77 6.56
CA GLU A 104 -12.61 -19.20 6.57
C GLU A 104 -13.61 -19.60 5.46
N GLY A 105 -13.51 -20.85 5.03
CA GLY A 105 -14.40 -21.46 4.05
C GLY A 105 -13.88 -21.42 2.62
N PRO A 106 -14.64 -21.97 1.67
CA PRO A 106 -14.14 -22.31 0.32
C PRO A 106 -13.98 -21.11 -0.61
N TYR A 107 -14.23 -19.88 -0.13
CA TYR A 107 -14.19 -18.66 -0.94
C TYR A 107 -13.23 -17.60 -0.37
N GLY A 108 -12.45 -17.95 0.65
CA GLY A 108 -11.58 -17.02 1.38
C GLY A 108 -10.19 -16.84 0.78
N GLU A 109 -9.87 -17.55 -0.28
CA GLU A 109 -8.54 -17.56 -0.90
C GLU A 109 -8.59 -17.59 -2.43
N TRP A 110 -7.39 -17.50 -3.03
CA TRP A 110 -7.11 -17.73 -4.44
C TRP A 110 -7.62 -16.62 -5.37
N GLY A 111 -8.06 -16.97 -6.60
CA GLY A 111 -8.25 -16.03 -7.69
C GLY A 111 -9.64 -16.02 -8.31
N SER A 112 -10.66 -16.52 -7.63
CA SER A 112 -12.02 -16.42 -8.17
C SER A 112 -12.47 -14.96 -8.26
N ARG A 113 -13.30 -14.63 -9.25
CA ARG A 113 -13.88 -13.29 -9.38
C ARG A 113 -14.60 -12.86 -8.09
N LYS A 114 -15.30 -13.80 -7.43
CA LYS A 114 -15.96 -13.57 -6.14
C LYS A 114 -14.96 -13.13 -5.07
N TYR A 115 -13.85 -13.87 -4.93
CA TYR A 115 -12.81 -13.56 -3.96
C TYR A 115 -12.13 -12.21 -4.26
N LEU A 116 -11.78 -11.96 -5.52
CA LEU A 116 -11.07 -10.72 -5.91
C LEU A 116 -11.91 -9.46 -5.62
N LEU A 117 -13.20 -9.49 -5.94
CA LEU A 117 -14.10 -8.36 -5.63
C LEU A 117 -14.24 -8.15 -4.13
N ALA A 118 -14.50 -9.21 -3.36
CA ALA A 118 -14.59 -9.12 -1.91
C ALA A 118 -13.27 -8.67 -1.27
N SER A 119 -12.12 -9.14 -1.78
CA SER A 119 -10.79 -8.71 -1.31
C SER A 119 -10.54 -7.23 -1.58
N LEU A 120 -10.92 -6.75 -2.77
CA LEU A 120 -10.77 -5.33 -3.10
C LEU A 120 -11.61 -4.46 -2.16
N ASP A 121 -12.89 -4.78 -1.98
CA ASP A 121 -13.79 -4.05 -1.09
C ASP A 121 -13.25 -3.99 0.34
N GLN A 122 -12.75 -5.12 0.87
CA GLN A 122 -12.14 -5.19 2.20
C GLN A 122 -10.84 -4.39 2.29
N SER A 123 -10.01 -4.41 1.24
CA SER A 123 -8.77 -3.62 1.20
C SER A 123 -9.07 -2.11 1.20
N LEU A 124 -10.04 -1.66 0.41
CA LEU A 124 -10.49 -0.27 0.40
C LEU A 124 -11.02 0.16 1.78
N GLN A 125 -11.81 -0.69 2.45
CA GLN A 125 -12.28 -0.42 3.81
C GLN A 125 -11.14 -0.29 4.81
N ARG A 126 -10.14 -1.20 4.77
CA ARG A 126 -8.97 -1.14 5.66
C ARG A 126 -8.12 0.10 5.42
N LEU A 127 -7.91 0.47 4.17
CA LEU A 127 -7.18 1.67 3.78
C LEU A 127 -7.97 2.96 4.03
N GLY A 128 -9.30 2.87 4.12
CA GLY A 128 -10.18 4.03 4.22
C GLY A 128 -10.20 4.86 2.93
N LEU A 129 -10.12 4.19 1.80
CA LEU A 129 -10.11 4.75 0.46
C LEU A 129 -11.30 4.23 -0.34
N ASP A 130 -11.68 4.97 -1.38
CA ASP A 130 -12.66 4.58 -2.40
C ASP A 130 -12.01 4.01 -3.67
N SER A 131 -10.68 4.17 -3.80
CA SER A 131 -9.89 3.63 -4.93
C SER A 131 -8.45 3.36 -4.55
N VAL A 132 -7.82 2.41 -5.24
CA VAL A 132 -6.36 2.19 -5.26
C VAL A 132 -5.83 2.40 -6.66
N SER A 133 -4.54 2.71 -6.78
CA SER A 133 -3.92 3.00 -8.08
C SER A 133 -3.68 1.73 -8.90
N TYR A 134 -3.47 0.59 -8.24
CA TYR A 134 -3.21 -0.70 -8.89
C TYR A 134 -3.56 -1.86 -7.95
N THR A 135 -4.20 -2.89 -8.50
CA THR A 135 -4.48 -4.14 -7.80
C THR A 135 -4.13 -5.31 -8.70
N HIS A 136 -3.49 -6.34 -8.18
CA HIS A 136 -3.20 -7.57 -8.91
C HIS A 136 -3.33 -8.80 -8.02
N LEU A 137 -3.46 -9.96 -8.67
CA LEU A 137 -3.44 -11.26 -8.04
C LEU A 137 -1.99 -11.68 -7.81
N THR A 138 -1.64 -11.99 -6.57
CA THR A 138 -0.40 -12.70 -6.26
C THR A 138 -0.73 -14.18 -6.26
N LEU A 139 -0.36 -14.89 -7.32
CA LEU A 139 -0.47 -16.34 -7.33
C LEU A 139 0.61 -16.92 -6.42
N PRO A 140 0.28 -17.87 -5.53
CA PRO A 140 1.30 -18.68 -4.88
C PRO A 140 2.13 -19.33 -5.98
N THR A 141 3.44 -19.18 -5.91
CA THR A 141 4.33 -19.87 -6.82
C THR A 141 4.18 -21.37 -6.51
N ILE A 142 3.57 -22.10 -7.40
CA ILE A 142 3.57 -23.56 -7.33
C ILE A 142 4.99 -23.96 -7.72
N ALA A 143 5.75 -24.39 -6.72
CA ALA A 143 7.05 -25.02 -6.92
C ALA A 143 6.85 -26.46 -7.38
#